data_f23e5024a80defd3f9d5235af88c8a87
#
_entry.id   f23e5024a80defd3f9d5235af88c8a87
#
_cell.length_a   1.000
_cell.length_b   1.000
_cell.length_c   1.000
_cell.angle_alpha   90.00
_cell.angle_beta   90.00
_cell.angle_gamma   90.00
#
_symmetry.space_group_name_H-M   'P 1'
#
loop_
_entity.id
_entity.type
_entity.pdbx_description
1 polymer ?
#
loop_
_entity_poly.entity_id
_entity_poly.type
_entity_poly.pdbx_seq_one_letter_code
_entity_poly.pdbx_strand_id
1 'polypeptide(L)'
;MTDIWVCGSCHSLNRQRSKRCYKCGAEQEVAATGQGAMHRQREAIATRQVIPYKPSALLGFAATIFLLALAGLAVGQVLLEIQAYQPLVNEIERIGAGADPNPAVLESWNSSSLPLALTNVGVVIFTLLFFGAWLSRTVGNVPALGGGVPGTSPAAAFRDTLIPVRNLWKVPGIITDVLYRLDPKAGGVFMVGVAWLGLVGSWIVSFLAGWYLDLRLQFDAFNAQSVSEFVDSVRGLFPIALAIDIACGALIAIGAVVLILLIVRIERRSRDRDAEVRAVAGSLE
;
A
#
# COMPACT_ATOMS: atom_id res chain seq x y z
N MET A 1 -25.22 1.27 -25.38
CA MET A 1 -24.73 -0.10 -25.14
C MET A 1 -23.35 -0.19 -25.79
N THR A 2 -22.32 -0.42 -25.04
CA THR A 2 -20.92 -0.53 -25.56
C THR A 2 -20.75 -1.97 -26.03
N ASP A 3 -20.83 -2.18 -27.32
CA ASP A 3 -20.64 -3.48 -27.95
C ASP A 3 -19.16 -3.90 -27.78
N ILE A 4 -18.93 -4.94 -26.99
CA ILE A 4 -17.60 -5.48 -26.64
C ILE A 4 -17.58 -6.96 -27.04
N TRP A 5 -16.46 -7.45 -27.59
CA TRP A 5 -16.22 -8.87 -27.81
C TRP A 5 -15.02 -9.39 -27.02
N VAL A 6 -15.06 -10.66 -26.66
CA VAL A 6 -14.00 -11.34 -25.90
C VAL A 6 -13.16 -12.16 -26.87
N CYS A 7 -11.85 -11.97 -26.86
CA CYS A 7 -10.92 -12.75 -27.69
C CYS A 7 -10.87 -14.22 -27.23
N GLY A 8 -11.13 -15.16 -28.14
CA GLY A 8 -11.07 -16.60 -27.86
C GLY A 8 -9.69 -17.10 -27.45
N SER A 9 -8.62 -16.45 -27.91
CA SER A 9 -7.23 -16.88 -27.66
C SER A 9 -6.64 -16.37 -26.36
N CYS A 10 -6.94 -15.10 -25.95
CA CYS A 10 -6.33 -14.48 -24.78
C CYS A 10 -7.33 -13.87 -23.79
N HIS A 11 -8.61 -14.05 -24.04
CA HIS A 11 -9.76 -13.59 -23.25
C HIS A 11 -9.78 -12.08 -22.95
N SER A 12 -9.06 -11.24 -23.73
CA SER A 12 -9.15 -9.79 -23.61
C SER A 12 -10.44 -9.25 -24.18
N LEU A 13 -10.99 -8.21 -23.53
CA LEU A 13 -12.15 -7.47 -24.00
C LEU A 13 -11.72 -6.51 -25.11
N ASN A 14 -12.37 -6.58 -26.27
CA ASN A 14 -12.10 -5.75 -27.44
C ASN A 14 -13.34 -4.96 -27.81
N ARG A 15 -13.19 -3.79 -28.43
CA ARG A 15 -14.32 -3.06 -29.01
C ARG A 15 -14.88 -3.81 -30.21
N GLN A 16 -16.20 -3.85 -30.38
CA GLN A 16 -16.84 -4.60 -31.45
C GLN A 16 -16.37 -4.20 -32.87
N ARG A 17 -15.91 -2.96 -33.02
CA ARG A 17 -15.35 -2.47 -34.30
C ARG A 17 -13.91 -2.97 -34.58
N SER A 18 -13.24 -3.55 -33.63
CA SER A 18 -11.87 -4.08 -33.80
C SER A 18 -11.94 -5.48 -34.39
N LYS A 19 -11.53 -5.65 -35.61
CA LYS A 19 -11.45 -6.96 -36.28
C LYS A 19 -10.36 -7.87 -35.74
N ARG A 20 -9.41 -7.33 -34.94
CA ARG A 20 -8.33 -8.05 -34.30
C ARG A 20 -8.21 -7.70 -32.83
N CYS A 21 -7.83 -8.68 -32.03
CA CYS A 21 -7.56 -8.47 -30.62
C CYS A 21 -6.37 -7.54 -30.43
N TYR A 22 -6.53 -6.47 -29.64
CA TYR A 22 -5.46 -5.51 -29.37
C TYR A 22 -4.28 -6.13 -28.62
N LYS A 23 -4.49 -7.26 -27.91
CA LYS A 23 -3.50 -7.87 -27.04
C LYS A 23 -2.68 -8.98 -27.71
N CYS A 24 -3.31 -9.85 -28.51
CA CYS A 24 -2.65 -11.01 -29.13
C CYS A 24 -2.72 -11.03 -30.66
N GLY A 25 -3.38 -10.06 -31.29
CA GLY A 25 -3.52 -9.96 -32.74
C GLY A 25 -4.49 -10.97 -33.37
N ALA A 26 -5.08 -11.90 -32.60
CA ALA A 26 -6.05 -12.87 -33.11
C ALA A 26 -7.25 -12.16 -33.75
N GLU A 27 -7.70 -12.64 -34.88
CA GLU A 27 -8.88 -12.10 -35.57
C GLU A 27 -10.16 -12.39 -34.79
N GLN A 28 -11.11 -11.45 -34.85
CA GLN A 28 -12.45 -11.67 -34.34
C GLN A 28 -13.11 -12.79 -35.17
N GLU A 29 -13.36 -13.96 -34.57
CA GLU A 29 -14.19 -14.96 -35.20
C GLU A 29 -15.60 -14.35 -35.39
N VAL A 30 -15.97 -14.10 -36.61
CA VAL A 30 -17.31 -13.62 -36.97
C VAL A 30 -18.26 -14.74 -36.58
N ALA A 31 -18.96 -14.56 -35.46
CA ALA A 31 -19.91 -15.54 -34.96
C ALA A 31 -20.96 -15.80 -36.04
N ALA A 32 -20.92 -16.99 -36.61
CA ALA A 32 -22.02 -17.49 -37.41
C ALA A 32 -23.29 -17.46 -36.53
N THR A 33 -24.25 -16.65 -36.95
CA THR A 33 -25.66 -16.57 -36.50
C THR A 33 -25.91 -16.73 -35.00
N GLY A 34 -26.47 -15.71 -34.38
CA GLY A 34 -26.59 -15.43 -32.93
C GLY A 34 -27.10 -16.55 -31.99
N GLN A 35 -27.62 -17.68 -32.48
CA GLN A 35 -28.03 -18.81 -31.63
C GLN A 35 -26.85 -19.72 -31.23
N GLY A 36 -25.89 -19.94 -32.11
CA GLY A 36 -24.69 -20.75 -31.78
C GLY A 36 -23.70 -20.05 -30.83
N ALA A 37 -23.66 -18.73 -30.83
CA ALA A 37 -22.84 -17.96 -29.92
C ALA A 37 -23.40 -17.99 -28.49
N MET A 38 -24.73 -17.90 -28.34
CA MET A 38 -25.38 -18.03 -27.03
C MET A 38 -25.22 -19.44 -26.43
N HIS A 39 -25.30 -20.49 -27.28
CA HIS A 39 -25.13 -21.86 -26.80
C HIS A 39 -23.71 -22.13 -26.35
N ARG A 40 -22.68 -21.72 -27.11
CA ARG A 40 -21.29 -21.84 -26.72
C ARG A 40 -20.94 -20.96 -25.50
N GLN A 41 -21.56 -19.79 -25.36
CA GLN A 41 -21.39 -18.94 -24.19
C GLN A 41 -22.03 -19.56 -22.95
N ARG A 42 -23.17 -20.24 -23.09
CA ARG A 42 -23.82 -21.02 -22.03
C ARG A 42 -22.98 -22.25 -21.64
N GLU A 43 -22.45 -22.99 -22.61
CA GLU A 43 -21.56 -24.13 -22.36
C GLU A 43 -20.22 -23.66 -21.76
N ALA A 44 -19.63 -22.56 -22.20
CA ALA A 44 -18.43 -21.98 -21.63
C ALA A 44 -18.66 -21.44 -20.21
N ILE A 45 -19.87 -21.03 -19.87
CA ILE A 45 -20.26 -20.66 -18.50
C ILE A 45 -20.50 -21.92 -17.65
N ALA A 46 -21.12 -22.96 -18.22
CA ALA A 46 -21.39 -24.22 -17.52
C ALA A 46 -20.13 -25.10 -17.32
N THR A 47 -19.17 -25.06 -18.24
CA THR A 47 -17.88 -25.78 -18.13
C THR A 47 -16.81 -24.98 -17.40
N ARG A 48 -16.99 -23.69 -17.12
CA ARG A 48 -16.15 -22.99 -16.14
C ARG A 48 -16.39 -23.66 -14.78
N GLN A 49 -15.40 -24.40 -14.32
CA GLN A 49 -15.32 -24.71 -12.89
C GLN A 49 -15.63 -23.42 -12.15
N VAL A 50 -16.77 -23.39 -11.47
CA VAL A 50 -17.18 -22.24 -10.65
C VAL A 50 -16.11 -22.12 -9.58
N ILE A 51 -15.13 -21.24 -9.82
CA ILE A 51 -14.11 -20.96 -8.80
C ILE A 51 -14.89 -20.37 -7.63
N PRO A 52 -14.98 -21.06 -6.49
CA PRO A 52 -15.81 -20.59 -5.39
C PRO A 52 -15.22 -19.30 -4.83
N TYR A 53 -16.07 -18.29 -4.63
CA TYR A 53 -15.71 -17.08 -3.89
C TYR A 53 -15.26 -17.47 -2.48
N LYS A 54 -14.09 -17.00 -2.07
CA LYS A 54 -13.53 -17.22 -0.74
C LYS A 54 -13.47 -15.89 0.01
N PRO A 55 -14.24 -15.70 1.10
CA PRO A 55 -14.26 -14.42 1.82
C PRO A 55 -12.87 -13.96 2.23
N SER A 56 -12.56 -12.68 1.97
CA SER A 56 -11.30 -12.02 2.34
C SER A 56 -11.46 -11.09 3.55
N ALA A 57 -12.69 -10.92 4.05
CA ALA A 57 -13.05 -9.95 5.07
C ALA A 57 -12.21 -10.07 6.36
N LEU A 58 -11.92 -11.28 6.83
CA LEU A 58 -11.08 -11.47 8.02
C LEU A 58 -9.65 -10.97 7.80
N LEU A 59 -9.06 -11.25 6.63
CA LEU A 59 -7.73 -10.77 6.28
C LEU A 59 -7.72 -9.24 6.10
N GLY A 60 -8.77 -8.68 5.48
CA GLY A 60 -8.97 -7.24 5.35
C GLY A 60 -9.11 -6.55 6.71
N PHE A 61 -9.84 -7.16 7.64
CA PHE A 61 -9.97 -6.67 9.01
C PHE A 61 -8.62 -6.71 9.75
N ALA A 62 -7.89 -7.82 9.67
CA ALA A 62 -6.56 -7.91 10.27
C ALA A 62 -5.59 -6.87 9.68
N ALA A 63 -5.56 -6.70 8.35
CA ALA A 63 -4.76 -5.67 7.70
C ALA A 63 -5.15 -4.26 8.18
N THR A 64 -6.44 -3.99 8.37
CA THR A 64 -6.94 -2.71 8.91
C THR A 64 -6.43 -2.44 10.32
N ILE A 65 -6.45 -3.45 11.22
CA ILE A 65 -5.93 -3.31 12.59
C ILE A 65 -4.45 -2.92 12.56
N PHE A 66 -3.64 -3.60 11.75
CA PHE A 66 -2.20 -3.31 11.68
C PHE A 66 -1.91 -1.96 10.99
N LEU A 67 -2.72 -1.53 10.03
CA LEU A 67 -2.63 -0.18 9.45
C LEU A 67 -2.99 0.90 10.47
N LEU A 68 -4.00 0.68 11.32
CA LEU A 68 -4.34 1.58 12.42
C LEU A 68 -3.23 1.63 13.47
N ALA A 69 -2.63 0.48 13.80
CA ALA A 69 -1.49 0.43 14.70
C ALA A 69 -0.27 1.18 14.11
N LEU A 70 -0.01 1.03 12.82
CA LEU A 70 1.06 1.76 12.12
C LEU A 70 0.83 3.27 12.16
N ALA A 71 -0.40 3.74 11.88
CA ALA A 71 -0.76 5.14 11.98
C ALA A 71 -0.63 5.67 13.41
N GLY A 72 -1.08 4.90 14.40
CA GLY A 72 -0.97 5.24 15.82
C GLY A 72 0.48 5.35 16.28
N LEU A 73 1.34 4.42 15.84
CA LEU A 73 2.78 4.46 16.14
C LEU A 73 3.46 5.66 15.49
N ALA A 74 3.13 5.99 14.24
CA ALA A 74 3.68 7.16 13.57
C ALA A 74 3.32 8.46 14.30
N VAL A 75 2.07 8.61 14.73
CA VAL A 75 1.63 9.75 15.54
C VAL A 75 2.30 9.74 16.93
N GLY A 76 2.37 8.58 17.57
CA GLY A 76 3.02 8.42 18.87
C GLY A 76 4.51 8.79 18.83
N GLN A 77 5.22 8.39 17.79
CA GLN A 77 6.62 8.75 17.59
C GLN A 77 6.81 10.26 17.45
N VAL A 78 6.01 10.92 16.61
CA VAL A 78 6.04 12.39 16.44
C VAL A 78 5.77 13.10 17.77
N LEU A 79 4.81 12.63 18.56
CA LEU A 79 4.50 13.22 19.87
C LEU A 79 5.68 13.07 20.85
N LEU A 80 6.34 11.91 20.87
CA LEU A 80 7.54 11.69 21.70
C LEU A 80 8.70 12.60 21.28
N GLU A 81 8.92 12.75 19.97
CA GLU A 81 9.96 13.63 19.44
C GLU A 81 9.70 15.10 19.80
N ILE A 82 8.44 15.57 19.68
CA ILE A 82 8.05 16.91 20.09
C ILE A 82 8.30 17.12 21.60
N GLN A 83 7.94 16.13 22.43
CA GLN A 83 8.14 16.20 23.88
C GLN A 83 9.64 16.19 24.27
N ALA A 84 10.45 15.40 23.56
CA ALA A 84 11.88 15.30 23.81
C ALA A 84 12.67 16.47 23.23
N TYR A 85 12.10 17.24 22.31
CA TYR A 85 12.80 18.30 21.57
C TYR A 85 13.44 19.31 22.52
N GLN A 86 12.65 19.93 23.40
CA GLN A 86 13.16 20.98 24.28
C GLN A 86 14.21 20.48 25.30
N PRO A 87 14.02 19.35 25.98
CA PRO A 87 15.04 18.75 26.84
C PRO A 87 16.35 18.48 26.09
N LEU A 88 16.31 17.95 24.87
CA LEU A 88 17.50 17.66 24.08
C LEU A 88 18.20 18.94 23.61
N VAL A 89 17.46 19.95 23.15
CA VAL A 89 18.05 21.25 22.78
C VAL A 89 18.74 21.90 23.97
N ASN A 90 18.11 21.92 25.14
CA ASN A 90 18.71 22.47 26.36
C ASN A 90 19.98 21.70 26.77
N GLU A 91 20.01 20.39 26.61
CA GLU A 91 21.18 19.57 26.91
C GLU A 91 22.32 19.83 25.91
N ILE A 92 22.02 19.98 24.63
CA ILE A 92 22.99 20.35 23.60
C ILE A 92 23.61 21.71 23.91
N GLU A 93 22.80 22.71 24.28
CA GLU A 93 23.28 24.05 24.68
C GLU A 93 24.17 23.98 25.92
N ARG A 94 23.82 23.15 26.91
CA ARG A 94 24.61 22.95 28.13
C ARG A 94 25.98 22.34 27.83
N ILE A 95 26.03 21.33 26.96
CA ILE A 95 27.28 20.71 26.49
C ILE A 95 28.12 21.73 25.71
N GLY A 96 27.52 22.54 24.87
CA GLY A 96 28.18 23.62 24.11
C GLY A 96 28.79 24.68 25.01
N ALA A 97 28.23 24.91 26.20
CA ALA A 97 28.78 25.78 27.25
C ALA A 97 29.88 25.12 28.09
N GLY A 98 30.32 23.90 27.76
CA GLY A 98 31.38 23.17 28.42
C GLY A 98 30.95 22.34 29.62
N ALA A 99 29.64 22.08 29.79
CA ALA A 99 29.19 21.19 30.86
C ALA A 99 29.28 19.72 30.43
N ASP A 100 29.46 18.82 31.39
CA ASP A 100 29.44 17.38 31.13
C ASP A 100 28.04 16.91 30.68
N PRO A 101 27.94 15.94 29.75
CA PRO A 101 26.66 15.36 29.32
C PRO A 101 25.85 14.80 30.49
N ASN A 102 24.55 15.11 30.54
CA ASN A 102 23.66 14.54 31.54
C ASN A 102 23.15 13.15 31.07
N PRO A 103 23.63 12.05 31.67
CA PRO A 103 23.27 10.72 31.22
C PRO A 103 21.78 10.44 31.36
N ALA A 104 21.08 11.07 32.31
CA ALA A 104 19.64 10.85 32.50
C ALA A 104 18.81 11.34 31.32
N VAL A 105 19.20 12.42 30.64
CA VAL A 105 18.51 12.92 29.44
C VAL A 105 18.70 11.95 28.28
N LEU A 106 19.93 11.46 28.07
CA LEU A 106 20.25 10.51 27.00
C LEU A 106 19.61 9.14 27.24
N GLU A 107 19.62 8.67 28.50
CA GLU A 107 18.99 7.40 28.87
C GLU A 107 17.46 7.44 28.72
N SER A 108 16.81 8.55 29.09
CA SER A 108 15.38 8.72 28.91
C SER A 108 14.97 8.67 27.43
N TRP A 109 15.77 9.25 26.56
CA TRP A 109 15.57 9.17 25.11
C TRP A 109 15.74 7.73 24.59
N ASN A 110 16.84 7.07 24.93
CA ASN A 110 17.12 5.71 24.49
C ASN A 110 16.10 4.69 25.01
N SER A 111 15.67 4.83 26.26
CA SER A 111 14.67 3.93 26.87
C SER A 111 13.29 4.03 26.23
N SER A 112 12.95 5.16 25.61
CA SER A 112 11.68 5.37 24.93
C SER A 112 11.75 5.03 23.44
N SER A 113 12.85 5.41 22.76
CA SER A 113 12.98 5.29 21.31
C SER A 113 13.20 3.85 20.83
N LEU A 114 14.03 3.06 21.52
CA LEU A 114 14.35 1.69 21.09
C LEU A 114 13.14 0.74 21.13
N PRO A 115 12.34 0.65 22.21
CA PRO A 115 11.15 -0.18 22.23
C PRO A 115 10.14 0.23 21.14
N LEU A 116 9.99 1.54 20.90
CA LEU A 116 9.11 2.06 19.86
C LEU A 116 9.58 1.66 18.47
N ALA A 117 10.89 1.77 18.19
CA ALA A 117 11.47 1.36 16.91
C ALA A 117 11.28 -0.15 16.66
N LEU A 118 11.51 -1.00 17.66
CA LEU A 118 11.30 -2.45 17.55
C LEU A 118 9.83 -2.80 17.34
N THR A 119 8.92 -2.11 18.05
CA THR A 119 7.49 -2.27 17.88
C THR A 119 7.06 -1.87 16.46
N ASN A 120 7.59 -0.76 15.93
CA ASN A 120 7.31 -0.29 14.59
C ASN A 120 7.72 -1.33 13.54
N VAL A 121 8.93 -1.90 13.65
CA VAL A 121 9.39 -2.98 12.75
C VAL A 121 8.43 -4.17 12.79
N GLY A 122 8.01 -4.60 13.98
CA GLY A 122 7.04 -5.68 14.13
C GLY A 122 5.70 -5.37 13.46
N VAL A 123 5.15 -4.17 13.70
CA VAL A 123 3.88 -3.75 13.10
C VAL A 123 3.98 -3.64 11.57
N VAL A 124 5.09 -3.12 11.03
CA VAL A 124 5.32 -3.08 9.57
C VAL A 124 5.32 -4.48 8.97
N ILE A 125 6.04 -5.44 9.59
CA ILE A 125 6.09 -6.83 9.11
C ILE A 125 4.69 -7.44 9.09
N PHE A 126 3.93 -7.34 10.18
CA PHE A 126 2.57 -7.87 10.25
C PHE A 126 1.62 -7.16 9.29
N THR A 127 1.77 -5.83 9.11
CA THR A 127 1.00 -5.08 8.10
C THR A 127 1.23 -5.65 6.71
N LEU A 128 2.48 -5.86 6.31
CA LEU A 128 2.83 -6.41 5.00
C LEU A 128 2.30 -7.84 4.82
N LEU A 129 2.40 -8.68 5.86
CA LEU A 129 1.91 -10.07 5.82
C LEU A 129 0.38 -10.13 5.65
N PHE A 130 -0.37 -9.43 6.49
CA PHE A 130 -1.84 -9.48 6.45
C PHE A 130 -2.40 -8.75 5.23
N PHE A 131 -1.82 -7.61 4.87
CA PHE A 131 -2.20 -6.90 3.65
C PHE A 131 -1.88 -7.71 2.40
N GLY A 132 -0.71 -8.33 2.31
CA GLY A 132 -0.33 -9.21 1.21
C GLY A 132 -1.24 -10.45 1.09
N ALA A 133 -1.58 -11.07 2.22
CA ALA A 133 -2.51 -12.19 2.26
C ALA A 133 -3.92 -11.77 1.83
N TRP A 134 -4.39 -10.60 2.28
CA TRP A 134 -5.66 -10.02 1.84
C TRP A 134 -5.65 -9.73 0.34
N LEU A 135 -4.61 -9.07 -0.17
CA LEU A 135 -4.49 -8.73 -1.60
C LEU A 135 -4.44 -9.99 -2.47
N SER A 136 -3.66 -10.99 -2.06
CA SER A 136 -3.61 -12.31 -2.71
C SER A 136 -4.99 -12.97 -2.81
N ARG A 137 -5.73 -12.98 -1.70
CA ARG A 137 -7.09 -13.54 -1.65
C ARG A 137 -8.03 -12.76 -2.55
N THR A 138 -7.96 -11.44 -2.53
CA THR A 138 -8.79 -10.53 -3.33
C THR A 138 -8.53 -10.74 -4.82
N VAL A 139 -7.26 -10.80 -5.25
CA VAL A 139 -6.89 -11.12 -6.63
C VAL A 139 -7.43 -12.49 -7.05
N GLY A 140 -7.34 -13.50 -6.17
CA GLY A 140 -7.87 -14.85 -6.42
C GLY A 140 -9.40 -14.89 -6.57
N ASN A 141 -10.11 -13.93 -5.97
CA ASN A 141 -11.57 -13.84 -6.04
C ASN A 141 -12.09 -13.12 -7.30
N VAL A 142 -11.26 -12.32 -7.98
CA VAL A 142 -11.69 -11.54 -9.16
C VAL A 142 -12.40 -12.40 -10.21
N PRO A 143 -11.91 -13.60 -10.60
CA PRO A 143 -12.62 -14.45 -11.56
C PRO A 143 -13.98 -14.93 -11.06
N ALA A 144 -14.07 -15.30 -9.76
CA ALA A 144 -15.32 -15.76 -9.15
C ALA A 144 -16.40 -14.65 -9.15
N LEU A 145 -15.98 -13.40 -9.05
CA LEU A 145 -16.84 -12.22 -9.04
C LEU A 145 -17.15 -11.67 -10.46
N GLY A 146 -16.83 -12.42 -11.51
CA GLY A 146 -17.08 -12.00 -12.88
C GLY A 146 -16.11 -10.94 -13.43
N GLY A 147 -15.05 -10.60 -12.71
CA GLY A 147 -14.05 -9.61 -13.11
C GLY A 147 -13.02 -10.10 -14.14
N GLY A 148 -13.19 -11.33 -14.65
CA GLY A 148 -12.27 -11.94 -15.61
C GLY A 148 -10.93 -12.36 -14.98
N VAL A 149 -9.93 -12.62 -15.82
CA VAL A 149 -8.60 -13.05 -15.35
C VAL A 149 -7.77 -11.83 -14.93
N PRO A 150 -7.32 -11.73 -13.68
CA PRO A 150 -6.47 -10.62 -13.23
C PRO A 150 -5.11 -10.66 -13.92
N GLY A 151 -4.48 -9.49 -14.08
CA GLY A 151 -3.15 -9.37 -14.69
C GLY A 151 -2.02 -9.97 -13.85
N THR A 152 -2.29 -10.30 -12.57
CA THR A 152 -1.32 -10.85 -11.61
C THR A 152 -1.93 -12.07 -10.92
N SER A 153 -1.12 -13.11 -10.70
CA SER A 153 -1.58 -14.27 -9.93
C SER A 153 -1.64 -13.96 -8.42
N PRO A 154 -2.50 -14.68 -7.65
CA PRO A 154 -2.59 -14.50 -6.19
C PRO A 154 -1.24 -14.63 -5.48
N ALA A 155 -0.45 -15.65 -5.83
CA ALA A 155 0.88 -15.86 -5.24
C ALA A 155 1.86 -14.73 -5.57
N ALA A 156 1.79 -14.18 -6.81
CA ALA A 156 2.61 -13.03 -7.19
C ALA A 156 2.18 -11.76 -6.44
N ALA A 157 0.89 -11.54 -6.23
CA ALA A 157 0.37 -10.41 -5.46
C ALA A 157 0.89 -10.44 -4.02
N PHE A 158 0.88 -11.61 -3.36
CA PHE A 158 1.47 -11.76 -2.02
C PHE A 158 2.97 -11.47 -2.01
N ARG A 159 3.71 -12.15 -2.89
CA ARG A 159 5.17 -11.98 -2.97
C ARG A 159 5.56 -10.53 -3.28
N ASP A 160 4.87 -9.88 -4.22
CA ASP A 160 5.19 -8.52 -4.64
C ASP A 160 4.89 -7.49 -3.54
N THR A 161 4.00 -7.81 -2.59
CA THR A 161 3.77 -7.01 -1.37
C THR A 161 4.95 -7.11 -0.40
N LEU A 162 5.56 -8.29 -0.26
CA LEU A 162 6.65 -8.51 0.69
C LEU A 162 8.01 -8.02 0.20
N ILE A 163 8.22 -7.90 -1.12
CA ILE A 163 9.49 -7.46 -1.69
C ILE A 163 9.48 -5.93 -1.83
N PRO A 164 10.28 -5.17 -1.04
CA PRO A 164 10.19 -3.71 -0.96
C PRO A 164 10.24 -3.03 -2.33
N VAL A 165 11.22 -3.39 -3.18
CA VAL A 165 11.39 -2.79 -4.51
C VAL A 165 10.17 -3.06 -5.41
N ARG A 166 9.58 -4.27 -5.35
CA ARG A 166 8.40 -4.61 -6.15
C ARG A 166 7.14 -3.97 -5.61
N ASN A 167 7.06 -3.81 -4.30
CA ASN A 167 5.98 -3.14 -3.61
C ASN A 167 5.78 -1.72 -4.15
N LEU A 168 6.88 -0.99 -4.47
CA LEU A 168 6.82 0.40 -4.96
C LEU A 168 5.96 0.58 -6.21
N TRP A 169 6.04 -0.36 -7.18
CA TRP A 169 5.39 -0.18 -8.50
C TRP A 169 4.31 -1.23 -8.78
N LYS A 170 4.49 -2.46 -8.30
CA LYS A 170 3.58 -3.56 -8.64
C LYS A 170 2.29 -3.49 -7.84
N VAL A 171 2.38 -3.25 -6.53
CA VAL A 171 1.20 -3.30 -5.65
C VAL A 171 0.17 -2.22 -5.97
N PRO A 172 0.53 -0.94 -6.24
CA PRO A 172 -0.44 0.05 -6.72
C PRO A 172 -1.15 -0.38 -7.99
N GLY A 173 -0.40 -0.96 -8.94
CA GLY A 173 -0.97 -1.48 -10.18
C GLY A 173 -1.94 -2.65 -9.97
N ILE A 174 -1.62 -3.56 -9.04
CA ILE A 174 -2.49 -4.69 -8.67
C ILE A 174 -3.80 -4.18 -8.05
N ILE A 175 -3.73 -3.25 -7.10
CA ILE A 175 -4.93 -2.67 -6.46
C ILE A 175 -5.79 -1.95 -7.50
N THR A 176 -5.17 -1.19 -8.39
CA THR A 176 -5.86 -0.48 -9.47
C THR A 176 -6.54 -1.47 -10.45
N ASP A 177 -5.87 -2.58 -10.83
CA ASP A 177 -6.46 -3.62 -11.68
C ASP A 177 -7.66 -4.28 -11.00
N VAL A 178 -7.55 -4.60 -9.71
CA VAL A 178 -8.67 -5.16 -8.91
C VAL A 178 -9.84 -4.18 -8.84
N LEU A 179 -9.59 -2.91 -8.51
CA LEU A 179 -10.64 -1.88 -8.44
C LEU A 179 -11.35 -1.73 -9.79
N TYR A 180 -10.61 -1.62 -10.89
CA TYR A 180 -11.16 -1.47 -12.21
C TYR A 180 -12.03 -2.66 -12.63
N ARG A 181 -11.63 -3.88 -12.24
CA ARG A 181 -12.36 -5.11 -12.56
C ARG A 181 -13.64 -5.28 -11.75
N LEU A 182 -13.60 -4.88 -10.48
CA LEU A 182 -14.78 -4.96 -9.61
C LEU A 182 -15.76 -3.81 -9.85
N ASP A 183 -15.24 -2.61 -10.18
CA ASP A 183 -16.06 -1.42 -10.40
C ASP A 183 -15.41 -0.46 -11.42
N PRO A 184 -15.63 -0.66 -12.74
CA PRO A 184 -15.01 0.17 -13.77
C PRO A 184 -15.38 1.66 -13.70
N LYS A 185 -16.49 2.01 -13.02
CA LYS A 185 -16.97 3.39 -12.87
C LYS A 185 -16.39 4.10 -11.65
N ALA A 186 -15.79 3.34 -10.77
CA ALA A 186 -15.47 3.82 -9.42
C ALA A 186 -14.19 4.62 -9.36
N GLY A 187 -13.58 5.15 -10.28
CA GLY A 187 -12.33 5.95 -10.11
C GLY A 187 -11.61 5.68 -8.78
N GLY A 188 -10.44 5.24 -8.72
CA GLY A 188 -9.76 4.91 -7.44
C GLY A 188 -8.25 5.08 -7.52
N VAL A 189 -7.76 5.33 -8.74
CA VAL A 189 -6.33 5.49 -9.03
C VAL A 189 -5.71 6.58 -8.16
N PHE A 190 -6.41 7.70 -7.98
CA PHE A 190 -5.96 8.80 -7.12
C PHE A 190 -5.80 8.34 -5.65
N MET A 191 -6.79 7.64 -5.11
CA MET A 191 -6.71 7.13 -3.72
C MET A 191 -5.55 6.13 -3.55
N VAL A 192 -5.34 5.26 -4.54
CA VAL A 192 -4.18 4.34 -4.53
C VAL A 192 -2.88 5.12 -4.54
N GLY A 193 -2.77 6.17 -5.35
CA GLY A 193 -1.61 7.06 -5.37
C GLY A 193 -1.36 7.73 -4.03
N VAL A 194 -2.39 8.31 -3.41
CA VAL A 194 -2.29 8.97 -2.08
C VAL A 194 -1.87 7.97 -1.00
N ALA A 195 -2.50 6.78 -0.96
CA ALA A 195 -2.13 5.74 0.01
C ALA A 195 -0.66 5.33 -0.14
N TRP A 196 -0.20 5.16 -1.38
CA TRP A 196 1.17 4.71 -1.65
C TRP A 196 2.21 5.77 -1.40
N LEU A 197 1.97 7.02 -1.82
CA LEU A 197 2.84 8.15 -1.50
C LEU A 197 2.91 8.40 0.00
N GLY A 198 1.79 8.25 0.70
CA GLY A 198 1.77 8.37 2.16
C GLY A 198 2.58 7.28 2.86
N LEU A 199 2.38 6.01 2.51
CA LEU A 199 3.03 4.89 3.21
C LEU A 199 4.47 4.64 2.76
N VAL A 200 4.69 4.58 1.45
CA VAL A 200 5.98 4.19 0.89
C VAL A 200 6.84 5.40 0.59
N GLY A 201 6.23 6.48 0.08
CA GLY A 201 6.95 7.72 -0.20
C GLY A 201 7.52 8.36 1.06
N SER A 202 6.74 8.41 2.15
CA SER A 202 7.22 8.91 3.44
C SER A 202 8.40 8.10 3.98
N TRP A 203 8.35 6.77 3.86
CA TRP A 203 9.46 5.91 4.28
C TRP A 203 10.74 6.18 3.49
N ILE A 204 10.64 6.38 2.16
CA ILE A 204 11.78 6.75 1.31
C ILE A 204 12.33 8.13 1.72
N VAL A 205 11.45 9.10 1.96
CA VAL A 205 11.85 10.45 2.38
C VAL A 205 12.57 10.40 3.73
N SER A 206 12.00 9.70 4.73
CA SER A 206 12.63 9.53 6.05
C SER A 206 14.01 8.86 5.94
N PHE A 207 14.11 7.81 5.11
CA PHE A 207 15.39 7.12 4.91
C PHE A 207 16.45 8.03 4.27
N LEU A 208 16.11 8.73 3.19
CA LEU A 208 17.03 9.63 2.49
C LEU A 208 17.40 10.84 3.35
N ALA A 209 16.42 11.40 4.07
CA ALA A 209 16.66 12.52 4.96
C ALA A 209 17.53 12.12 6.15
N GLY A 210 17.26 10.98 6.78
CA GLY A 210 18.09 10.44 7.87
C GLY A 210 19.52 10.22 7.42
N TRP A 211 19.72 9.59 6.26
CA TRP A 211 21.04 9.39 5.69
C TRP A 211 21.76 10.71 5.39
N TYR A 212 21.06 11.69 4.82
CA TYR A 212 21.63 13.02 4.54
C TYR A 212 22.02 13.74 5.84
N LEU A 213 21.15 13.73 6.85
CA LEU A 213 21.44 14.37 8.13
C LEU A 213 22.61 13.72 8.87
N ASP A 214 22.70 12.38 8.83
CA ASP A 214 23.83 11.63 9.41
C ASP A 214 25.16 11.98 8.73
N LEU A 215 25.19 11.98 7.38
CA LEU A 215 26.36 12.41 6.62
C LEU A 215 26.76 13.85 6.95
N ARG A 216 25.77 14.75 7.07
CA ARG A 216 26.00 16.15 7.39
C ARG A 216 26.61 16.30 8.80
N LEU A 217 26.06 15.60 9.78
CA LEU A 217 26.58 15.58 11.14
C LEU A 217 28.02 15.03 11.22
N GLN A 218 28.31 13.94 10.49
CA GLN A 218 29.67 13.39 10.42
C GLN A 218 30.64 14.38 9.77
N PHE A 219 30.25 15.03 8.70
CA PHE A 219 31.07 16.04 8.03
C PHE A 219 31.33 17.25 8.94
N ASP A 220 30.30 17.74 9.62
CA ASP A 220 30.44 18.88 10.54
C ASP A 220 31.28 18.50 11.77
N ALA A 221 31.12 17.29 12.30
CA ALA A 221 31.99 16.78 13.39
C ALA A 221 33.45 16.68 12.98
N PHE A 222 33.74 16.28 11.75
CA PHE A 222 35.10 16.17 11.21
C PHE A 222 35.77 17.55 11.00
N ASN A 223 34.98 18.57 10.61
CA ASN A 223 35.50 19.90 10.29
C ASN A 223 35.43 20.90 11.45
N ALA A 224 34.67 20.61 12.51
CA ALA A 224 34.52 21.50 13.65
C ALA A 224 35.88 21.69 14.38
N GLN A 225 36.27 22.94 14.57
CA GLN A 225 37.48 23.29 15.29
C GLN A 225 37.29 23.38 16.81
N SER A 226 36.01 23.38 17.24
CA SER A 226 35.62 23.42 18.66
C SER A 226 34.31 22.65 18.89
N VAL A 227 34.09 22.25 20.15
CA VAL A 227 32.83 21.64 20.57
C VAL A 227 31.65 22.57 20.35
N SER A 228 31.83 23.87 20.58
CA SER A 228 30.75 24.87 20.35
C SER A 228 30.33 24.97 18.88
N GLU A 229 31.27 24.94 17.95
CA GLU A 229 30.96 24.96 16.51
C GLU A 229 30.17 23.71 16.08
N PHE A 230 30.55 22.53 16.57
CA PHE A 230 29.80 21.31 16.33
C PHE A 230 28.37 21.37 16.91
N VAL A 231 28.25 21.87 18.16
CA VAL A 231 26.96 22.05 18.84
C VAL A 231 26.04 23.01 18.06
N ASP A 232 26.57 24.09 17.53
CA ASP A 232 25.79 25.04 16.69
C ASP A 232 25.29 24.37 15.41
N SER A 233 26.09 23.51 14.80
CA SER A 233 25.68 22.73 13.64
C SER A 233 24.53 21.75 13.98
N VAL A 234 24.67 20.98 15.06
CA VAL A 234 23.64 20.06 15.55
C VAL A 234 22.35 20.81 15.84
N ARG A 235 22.43 21.97 16.53
CA ARG A 235 21.29 22.84 16.83
C ARG A 235 20.57 23.31 15.58
N GLY A 236 21.30 23.64 14.51
CA GLY A 236 20.71 24.07 13.23
C GLY A 236 20.00 22.94 12.49
N LEU A 237 20.45 21.70 12.61
CA LEU A 237 19.87 20.53 11.92
C LEU A 237 18.67 19.94 12.65
N PHE A 238 18.59 20.09 13.97
CA PHE A 238 17.56 19.45 14.80
C PHE A 238 16.12 19.86 14.44
N PRO A 239 15.77 21.15 14.23
CA PRO A 239 14.43 21.54 13.81
C PRO A 239 14.07 21.02 12.40
N ILE A 240 15.06 20.86 11.53
CA ILE A 240 14.85 20.31 10.18
C ILE A 240 14.49 18.82 10.29
N ALA A 241 15.22 18.06 11.11
CA ALA A 241 14.93 16.66 11.38
C ALA A 241 13.51 16.49 11.93
N LEU A 242 13.15 17.24 12.96
CA LEU A 242 11.82 17.21 13.56
C LEU A 242 10.71 17.55 12.55
N ALA A 243 10.90 18.55 11.70
CA ALA A 243 9.94 18.93 10.68
C ALA A 243 9.72 17.80 9.65
N ILE A 244 10.81 17.12 9.26
CA ILE A 244 10.73 15.96 8.36
C ILE A 244 9.96 14.81 9.02
N ASP A 245 10.25 14.50 10.28
CA ASP A 245 9.60 13.40 11.01
C ASP A 245 8.11 13.69 11.22
N ILE A 246 7.72 14.92 11.55
CA ILE A 246 6.32 15.34 11.61
C ILE A 246 5.62 15.18 10.26
N ALA A 247 6.25 15.64 9.18
CA ALA A 247 5.67 15.53 7.84
C ALA A 247 5.51 14.05 7.41
N CYS A 248 6.52 13.23 7.64
CA CYS A 248 6.50 11.81 7.30
C CYS A 248 5.49 11.05 8.16
N GLY A 249 5.40 11.33 9.46
CA GLY A 249 4.41 10.73 10.36
C GLY A 249 2.97 11.05 9.94
N ALA A 250 2.70 12.30 9.57
CA ALA A 250 1.41 12.73 9.04
C ALA A 250 1.07 12.01 7.72
N LEU A 251 2.04 11.89 6.81
CA LEU A 251 1.86 11.19 5.53
C LEU A 251 1.59 9.69 5.73
N ILE A 252 2.28 9.02 6.66
CA ILE A 252 2.02 7.62 7.02
C ILE A 252 0.59 7.46 7.54
N ALA A 253 0.16 8.32 8.44
CA ALA A 253 -1.19 8.28 9.01
C ALA A 253 -2.26 8.47 7.93
N ILE A 254 -2.11 9.47 7.05
CA ILE A 254 -3.01 9.72 5.91
C ILE A 254 -3.01 8.51 4.97
N GLY A 255 -1.84 8.02 4.59
CA GLY A 255 -1.70 6.86 3.70
C GLY A 255 -2.38 5.61 4.23
N ALA A 256 -2.21 5.33 5.54
CA ALA A 256 -2.86 4.20 6.21
C ALA A 256 -4.38 4.34 6.20
N VAL A 257 -4.93 5.51 6.55
CA VAL A 257 -6.38 5.77 6.51
C VAL A 257 -6.94 5.59 5.09
N VAL A 258 -6.28 6.13 4.08
CA VAL A 258 -6.74 5.99 2.68
C VAL A 258 -6.67 4.53 2.22
N LEU A 259 -5.64 3.77 2.62
CA LEU A 259 -5.55 2.35 2.31
C LEU A 259 -6.65 1.53 3.01
N ILE A 260 -6.99 1.86 4.25
CA ILE A 260 -8.12 1.26 4.98
C ILE A 260 -9.43 1.51 4.23
N LEU A 261 -9.67 2.74 3.77
CA LEU A 261 -10.86 3.07 2.97
C LEU A 261 -10.91 2.28 1.66
N LEU A 262 -9.77 2.05 1.02
CA LEU A 262 -9.66 1.19 -0.17
C LEU A 262 -9.98 -0.27 0.15
N ILE A 263 -9.47 -0.82 1.25
CA ILE A 263 -9.78 -2.18 1.70
C ILE A 263 -11.29 -2.32 1.91
N VAL A 264 -11.88 -1.42 2.69
CA VAL A 264 -13.33 -1.43 2.98
C VAL A 264 -14.16 -1.34 1.70
N ARG A 265 -13.77 -0.46 0.77
CA ARG A 265 -14.45 -0.30 -0.52
C ARG A 265 -14.38 -1.57 -1.37
N ILE A 266 -13.20 -2.18 -1.49
CA ILE A 266 -13.01 -3.43 -2.24
C ILE A 266 -13.82 -4.57 -1.61
N GLU A 267 -13.78 -4.72 -0.29
CA GLU A 267 -14.53 -5.74 0.43
C GLU A 267 -16.05 -5.58 0.26
N ARG A 268 -16.55 -4.35 0.36
CA ARG A 268 -17.96 -4.05 0.11
C ARG A 268 -18.36 -4.42 -1.31
N ARG A 269 -17.57 -3.99 -2.30
CA ARG A 269 -17.87 -4.25 -3.70
C ARG A 269 -17.78 -5.74 -4.05
N SER A 270 -16.82 -6.45 -3.44
CA SER A 270 -16.70 -7.91 -3.59
C SER A 270 -17.94 -8.65 -3.09
N ARG A 271 -18.51 -8.22 -1.95
CA ARG A 271 -19.75 -8.80 -1.41
C ARG A 271 -20.98 -8.50 -2.30
N ASP A 272 -21.07 -7.26 -2.77
CA ASP A 272 -22.17 -6.88 -3.70
C ASP A 272 -22.12 -7.72 -4.97
N ARG A 273 -20.92 -7.91 -5.54
CA ARG A 273 -20.71 -8.74 -6.73
C ARG A 273 -20.99 -10.22 -6.49
N ASP A 274 -20.61 -10.77 -5.35
CA ASP A 274 -20.92 -12.16 -4.98
C ASP A 274 -22.44 -12.36 -4.90
N ALA A 275 -23.18 -11.41 -4.31
CA ALA A 275 -24.64 -11.45 -4.26
C ALA A 275 -25.27 -11.37 -5.67
N GLU A 276 -24.77 -10.49 -6.55
CA GLU A 276 -25.21 -10.37 -7.94
C GLU A 276 -25.00 -11.70 -8.71
N VAL A 277 -23.83 -12.32 -8.57
CA VAL A 277 -23.49 -13.58 -9.24
C VAL A 277 -24.39 -14.73 -8.77
N ARG A 278 -24.64 -14.83 -7.45
CA ARG A 278 -25.53 -15.85 -6.88
C ARG A 278 -26.97 -15.66 -7.32
N ALA A 279 -27.47 -14.42 -7.38
CA ALA A 279 -28.82 -14.13 -7.84
C ALA A 279 -29.04 -14.57 -9.30
N VAL A 280 -28.04 -14.35 -10.17
CA VAL A 280 -28.09 -14.82 -11.56
C VAL A 280 -28.02 -16.34 -11.63
N ALA A 281 -27.18 -17.00 -10.83
CA ALA A 281 -27.11 -18.46 -10.80
C ALA A 281 -28.44 -19.10 -10.34
N GLY A 282 -29.05 -18.61 -9.28
CA GLY A 282 -30.34 -19.14 -8.76
C GLY A 282 -31.55 -18.85 -9.68
N SER A 283 -31.44 -17.91 -10.62
CA SER A 283 -32.48 -17.66 -11.61
C SER A 283 -32.42 -18.62 -12.83
N LEU A 284 -31.37 -19.45 -12.89
CA LEU A 284 -31.16 -20.40 -13.99
C LEU A 284 -31.50 -21.85 -13.59
N GLU A 285 -31.73 -22.10 -12.28
CA GLU A 285 -32.26 -23.34 -11.72
C GLU A 285 -33.81 -23.32 -11.71
#